data_a513890c2c6be3f4e039cb513e096dd8
#
_entry.id   a513890c2c6be3f4e039cb513e096dd8
#
_cell.length_a   1.000
_cell.length_b   1.000
_cell.length_c   1.000
_cell.angle_alpha   90.00
_cell.angle_beta   90.00
_cell.angle_gamma   90.00
#
_symmetry.space_group_name_H-M   'P 1'
#
loop_
_entity.id
_entity.type
_entity.pdbx_description
1 polymer ?
#
loop_
_entity_poly.entity_id
_entity_poly.type
_entity_poly.pdbx_seq_one_letter_code
_entity_poly.pdbx_strand_id
1 'polypeptide(L)'
;MKKTGIFLYAFYLIICTFCGLSFPLLRENINYLYLFIPAFIVLNLFVGVFSAKMPSLRLRVCRHGALLLAVFLPSACVAVIHHVVLAFKMIPGDWKNWLWHALFAFGFYFVIFWNGIICVYLTSAQLGIRQRAIGLICGLIPVANVFCLVSIIKTTLREVKFEAEKEEINRARSDERVCATKYPILLVHGVCFRDSKIFNYWGRIPRELERNGARVFYGNHHSASSVAFCGEELAERIREIVRETGAEKVNIIAHSKGGLDCRYAIAKCGVSDLVASLTTINSPHRGCQYADTLLTVIPNQVQDKVATTYNKAMRHLGDISPDFLTAMSNLTASYCAELALELDDAVEKHGIYRQSVGSIMGSAKSAGFPLNYFYLIVKDFDGPNDGLVSDKSFEFGEKFTLLTPKTRRGISHMDVIDMVKMDVPDFDVREFYVDLVRDLRERGL
;
A
#
# COMPACT_ATOMS: atom_id res chain seq x y z
N MET A 1 -24.66 -5.17 1.21
CA MET A 1 -24.63 -5.85 2.53
C MET A 1 -25.61 -7.01 2.52
N LYS A 2 -25.20 -8.22 2.92
CA LYS A 2 -26.12 -9.35 3.10
C LYS A 2 -27.15 -8.97 4.19
N LYS A 3 -28.41 -9.44 4.08
CA LYS A 3 -29.51 -9.11 5.03
C LYS A 3 -29.09 -9.26 6.51
N THR A 4 -28.30 -10.30 6.81
CA THR A 4 -27.72 -10.55 8.14
C THR A 4 -26.86 -9.38 8.68
N GLY A 5 -26.09 -8.71 7.81
CA GLY A 5 -25.24 -7.59 8.20
C GLY A 5 -26.05 -6.33 8.57
N ILE A 6 -27.17 -6.10 7.90
CA ILE A 6 -28.08 -4.99 8.22
C ILE A 6 -28.73 -5.22 9.57
N PHE A 7 -29.19 -6.45 9.82
CA PHE A 7 -29.83 -6.81 11.09
C PHE A 7 -28.86 -6.64 12.28
N LEU A 8 -27.64 -7.14 12.16
CA LEU A 8 -26.60 -6.99 13.20
C LEU A 8 -26.27 -5.51 13.46
N TYR A 9 -26.13 -4.72 12.41
CA TYR A 9 -25.88 -3.28 12.56
C TYR A 9 -27.03 -2.59 13.31
N ALA A 10 -28.28 -2.86 12.92
CA ALA A 10 -29.46 -2.32 13.60
C ALA A 10 -29.52 -2.75 15.06
N PHE A 11 -29.21 -4.02 15.36
CA PHE A 11 -29.17 -4.54 16.72
C PHE A 11 -28.14 -3.79 17.58
N TYR A 12 -26.90 -3.63 17.11
CA TYR A 12 -25.88 -2.89 17.84
C TYR A 12 -26.19 -1.40 17.97
N LEU A 13 -26.84 -0.80 16.98
CA LEU A 13 -27.30 0.59 17.04
C LEU A 13 -28.34 0.77 18.14
N ILE A 14 -29.31 -0.15 18.25
CA ILE A 14 -30.35 -0.13 19.32
C ILE A 14 -29.68 -0.28 20.69
N ILE A 15 -28.74 -1.25 20.85
CA ILE A 15 -28.02 -1.41 22.13
C ILE A 15 -27.26 -0.14 22.50
N CYS A 16 -26.53 0.45 21.55
CA CYS A 16 -25.74 1.66 21.78
C CYS A 16 -26.62 2.84 22.20
N THR A 17 -27.76 3.02 21.54
CA THR A 17 -28.72 4.07 21.87
C THR A 17 -29.36 3.80 23.24
N PHE A 18 -29.79 2.57 23.53
CA PHE A 18 -30.31 2.17 24.81
C PHE A 18 -29.34 2.47 25.96
N CYS A 19 -28.10 2.00 25.84
CA CYS A 19 -27.07 2.22 26.86
C CYS A 19 -26.79 3.70 27.08
N GLY A 20 -26.71 4.50 26.01
CA GLY A 20 -26.47 5.94 26.11
C GLY A 20 -27.60 6.74 26.80
N LEU A 21 -28.82 6.21 26.80
CA LEU A 21 -30.00 6.86 27.37
C LEU A 21 -30.54 6.16 28.62
N SER A 22 -29.86 5.15 29.15
CA SER A 22 -30.39 4.29 30.21
C SER A 22 -30.25 4.87 31.64
N PHE A 23 -29.57 6.00 31.84
CA PHE A 23 -29.37 6.57 33.19
C PHE A 23 -30.64 6.78 33.97
N PRO A 24 -31.76 7.35 33.44
CA PRO A 24 -32.98 7.48 34.16
C PRO A 24 -33.54 6.16 34.68
N LEU A 25 -33.49 5.13 33.80
CA LEU A 25 -33.98 3.78 34.17
C LEU A 25 -33.11 3.14 35.25
N LEU A 26 -31.79 3.30 35.17
CA LEU A 26 -30.88 2.81 36.20
C LEU A 26 -31.07 3.47 37.55
N ARG A 27 -31.39 4.77 37.54
CA ARG A 27 -31.65 5.53 38.76
C ARG A 27 -32.97 5.14 39.43
N GLU A 28 -34.01 4.94 38.65
CA GLU A 28 -35.33 4.58 39.15
C GLU A 28 -35.40 3.12 39.64
N ASN A 29 -34.68 2.21 38.96
CA ASN A 29 -34.70 0.81 39.30
C ASN A 29 -33.35 0.14 38.99
N ILE A 30 -32.62 -0.26 40.02
CA ILE A 30 -31.30 -0.91 39.93
C ILE A 30 -31.32 -2.22 39.14
N ASN A 31 -32.49 -2.86 38.98
CA ASN A 31 -32.62 -4.08 38.20
C ASN A 31 -32.26 -3.87 36.70
N TYR A 32 -32.35 -2.66 36.19
CA TYR A 32 -31.89 -2.37 34.83
C TYR A 32 -30.36 -2.54 34.62
N LEU A 33 -29.58 -2.59 35.74
CA LEU A 33 -28.14 -2.95 35.65
C LEU A 33 -27.93 -4.34 35.07
N TYR A 34 -28.84 -5.29 35.34
CA TYR A 34 -28.75 -6.64 34.77
C TYR A 34 -28.89 -6.65 33.25
N LEU A 35 -29.52 -5.66 32.67
CA LEU A 35 -29.65 -5.48 31.22
C LEU A 35 -28.52 -4.60 30.65
N PHE A 36 -28.21 -3.50 31.35
CA PHE A 36 -27.20 -2.54 30.94
C PHE A 36 -25.78 -3.15 30.87
N ILE A 37 -25.35 -3.84 31.90
CA ILE A 37 -23.99 -4.39 31.99
C ILE A 37 -23.71 -5.39 30.84
N PRO A 38 -24.53 -6.43 30.61
CA PRO A 38 -24.31 -7.32 29.47
C PRO A 38 -24.37 -6.60 28.13
N ALA A 39 -25.31 -5.68 27.93
CA ALA A 39 -25.40 -4.92 26.69
C ALA A 39 -24.17 -4.05 26.45
N PHE A 40 -23.65 -3.40 27.49
CA PHE A 40 -22.42 -2.62 27.43
C PHE A 40 -21.19 -3.50 27.08
N ILE A 41 -21.08 -4.67 27.72
CA ILE A 41 -20.00 -5.63 27.45
C ILE A 41 -20.09 -6.14 26.00
N VAL A 42 -21.27 -6.54 25.55
CA VAL A 42 -21.50 -7.01 24.17
C VAL A 42 -21.13 -5.93 23.17
N LEU A 43 -21.53 -4.69 23.38
CA LEU A 43 -21.21 -3.57 22.52
C LEU A 43 -19.67 -3.35 22.45
N ASN A 44 -19.00 -3.33 23.60
CA ASN A 44 -17.55 -2.99 23.66
C ASN A 44 -16.63 -4.10 23.20
N LEU A 45 -17.01 -5.37 23.30
CA LEU A 45 -16.13 -6.51 23.03
C LEU A 45 -16.48 -7.28 21.76
N PHE A 46 -17.76 -7.28 21.34
CA PHE A 46 -18.22 -8.26 20.36
C PHE A 46 -18.76 -7.69 19.05
N VAL A 47 -18.91 -6.39 18.93
CA VAL A 47 -19.53 -5.77 17.74
C VAL A 47 -18.86 -6.16 16.40
N GLY A 48 -17.57 -6.45 16.41
CA GLY A 48 -16.81 -6.87 15.23
C GLY A 48 -16.49 -8.36 15.14
N VAL A 49 -16.76 -9.13 16.21
CA VAL A 49 -16.26 -10.50 16.36
C VAL A 49 -17.12 -11.52 15.60
N PHE A 50 -18.44 -11.36 15.61
CA PHE A 50 -19.38 -12.38 15.16
C PHE A 50 -19.65 -12.42 13.65
N SER A 51 -18.96 -11.67 12.84
CA SER A 51 -19.23 -11.70 11.41
C SER A 51 -17.98 -11.87 10.57
N ALA A 52 -18.05 -12.79 9.64
CA ALA A 52 -17.11 -13.15 8.59
C ALA A 52 -15.75 -13.69 9.08
N LYS A 53 -15.25 -14.68 8.38
CA LYS A 53 -13.91 -15.23 8.55
C LYS A 53 -12.88 -14.17 8.14
N MET A 54 -12.38 -13.40 9.09
CA MET A 54 -11.33 -12.42 8.83
C MET A 54 -9.96 -13.10 8.80
N PRO A 55 -9.08 -12.74 7.86
CA PRO A 55 -7.80 -13.42 7.66
C PRO A 55 -6.80 -13.23 8.81
N SER A 56 -6.97 -12.19 9.63
CA SER A 56 -6.05 -11.89 10.72
C SER A 56 -6.72 -11.24 11.92
N LEU A 57 -6.08 -11.38 13.11
CA LEU A 57 -6.53 -10.69 14.33
C LEU A 57 -6.53 -9.17 14.15
N ARG A 58 -5.53 -8.61 13.46
CA ARG A 58 -5.47 -7.19 13.11
C ARG A 58 -6.75 -6.71 12.43
N LEU A 59 -7.21 -7.41 11.42
CA LEU A 59 -8.43 -7.05 10.68
C LEU A 59 -9.71 -7.26 11.50
N ARG A 60 -9.73 -8.23 12.41
CA ARG A 60 -10.86 -8.38 13.35
C ARG A 60 -10.98 -7.16 14.27
N VAL A 61 -9.86 -6.71 14.84
CA VAL A 61 -9.80 -5.54 15.71
C VAL A 61 -10.11 -4.25 14.92
N CYS A 62 -9.57 -4.11 13.71
CA CYS A 62 -9.88 -2.99 12.82
C CYS A 62 -11.38 -2.89 12.52
N ARG A 63 -12.00 -4.02 12.18
CA ARG A 63 -13.43 -4.11 11.92
C ARG A 63 -14.26 -3.79 13.16
N HIS A 64 -13.86 -4.31 14.32
CA HIS A 64 -14.51 -4.03 15.58
C HIS A 64 -14.53 -2.53 15.85
N GLY A 65 -13.38 -1.86 15.80
CA GLY A 65 -13.29 -0.41 15.98
C GLY A 65 -14.11 0.38 14.97
N ALA A 66 -14.06 0.00 13.68
CA ALA A 66 -14.82 0.67 12.64
C ALA A 66 -16.35 0.54 12.85
N LEU A 67 -16.83 -0.61 13.29
CA LEU A 67 -18.24 -0.84 13.59
C LEU A 67 -18.69 -0.13 14.88
N LEU A 68 -17.83 -0.08 15.91
CA LEU A 68 -18.08 0.74 17.10
C LEU A 68 -18.30 2.20 16.72
N LEU A 69 -17.42 2.78 15.92
CA LEU A 69 -17.54 4.16 15.46
C LEU A 69 -18.78 4.37 14.57
N ALA A 70 -19.12 3.37 13.75
CA ALA A 70 -20.30 3.43 12.88
C ALA A 70 -21.63 3.39 13.65
N VAL A 71 -21.70 2.73 14.81
CA VAL A 71 -22.89 2.76 15.68
C VAL A 71 -22.84 3.94 16.64
N PHE A 72 -21.65 4.34 17.11
CA PHE A 72 -21.44 5.52 17.95
C PHE A 72 -22.02 6.79 17.31
N LEU A 73 -21.67 7.07 16.06
CA LEU A 73 -21.97 8.34 15.42
C LEU A 73 -23.50 8.65 15.39
N PRO A 74 -24.36 7.79 14.85
CA PRO A 74 -25.82 8.07 14.84
C PRO A 74 -26.42 8.03 16.23
N SER A 75 -25.99 7.12 17.13
CA SER A 75 -26.55 7.06 18.50
C SER A 75 -26.14 8.27 19.35
N ALA A 76 -24.91 8.78 19.18
CA ALA A 76 -24.48 10.01 19.85
C ALA A 76 -25.26 11.24 19.34
N CYS A 77 -25.56 11.32 18.04
CA CYS A 77 -26.41 12.37 17.50
C CYS A 77 -27.84 12.33 18.16
N VAL A 78 -28.42 11.15 18.27
CA VAL A 78 -29.71 10.97 18.96
C VAL A 78 -29.61 11.42 20.42
N ALA A 79 -28.55 11.02 21.13
CA ALA A 79 -28.34 11.40 22.52
C ALA A 79 -28.17 12.91 22.70
N VAL A 80 -27.40 13.58 21.81
CA VAL A 80 -27.28 15.06 21.87
C VAL A 80 -28.62 15.74 21.69
N ILE A 81 -29.39 15.34 20.67
CA ILE A 81 -30.73 15.90 20.44
C ILE A 81 -31.63 15.69 21.68
N HIS A 82 -31.61 14.46 22.24
CA HIS A 82 -32.40 14.15 23.44
C HIS A 82 -32.01 15.05 24.62
N HIS A 83 -30.69 15.20 24.89
CA HIS A 83 -30.21 16.02 26.02
C HIS A 83 -30.46 17.51 25.81
N VAL A 84 -30.46 18.02 24.58
CA VAL A 84 -30.86 19.39 24.27
C VAL A 84 -32.37 19.58 24.58
N VAL A 85 -33.23 18.67 24.13
CA VAL A 85 -34.67 18.73 24.44
C VAL A 85 -34.90 18.60 25.95
N LEU A 86 -34.18 17.71 26.62
CA LEU A 86 -34.28 17.50 28.07
C LEU A 86 -33.79 18.74 28.85
N ALA A 87 -32.80 19.47 28.36
CA ALA A 87 -32.30 20.70 28.95
C ALA A 87 -33.42 21.76 29.09
N PHE A 88 -34.21 21.99 28.03
CA PHE A 88 -35.31 22.94 28.04
C PHE A 88 -36.39 22.58 29.08
N LYS A 89 -36.55 21.28 29.38
CA LYS A 89 -37.52 20.79 30.36
C LYS A 89 -37.00 20.80 31.79
N MET A 90 -35.76 20.44 32.01
CA MET A 90 -35.21 20.18 33.34
C MET A 90 -34.40 21.34 33.93
N ILE A 91 -33.64 22.09 33.13
CA ILE A 91 -32.77 23.15 33.68
C ILE A 91 -33.52 24.18 34.52
N PRO A 92 -34.76 24.63 34.16
CA PRO A 92 -35.47 25.59 34.95
C PRO A 92 -35.83 25.14 36.37
N GLY A 93 -35.90 23.82 36.62
CA GLY A 93 -36.33 23.27 37.92
C GLY A 93 -35.39 22.28 38.55
N ASP A 94 -34.66 21.47 37.73
CA ASP A 94 -33.84 20.36 38.22
C ASP A 94 -32.56 20.17 37.37
N TRP A 95 -31.78 21.24 37.23
CA TRP A 95 -30.56 21.24 36.43
C TRP A 95 -29.50 20.20 36.89
N LYS A 96 -29.48 19.85 38.20
CA LYS A 96 -28.55 18.85 38.74
C LYS A 96 -28.82 17.46 38.18
N ASN A 97 -30.07 17.07 38.09
CA ASN A 97 -30.42 15.79 37.48
C ASN A 97 -30.13 15.79 35.98
N TRP A 98 -30.45 16.88 35.28
CA TRP A 98 -30.04 16.98 33.87
C TRP A 98 -28.52 16.80 33.70
N LEU A 99 -27.71 17.40 34.58
CA LEU A 99 -26.26 17.28 34.54
C LEU A 99 -25.81 15.80 34.72
N TRP A 100 -26.43 15.06 35.65
CA TRP A 100 -26.11 13.64 35.83
C TRP A 100 -26.48 12.79 34.59
N HIS A 101 -27.62 13.06 33.95
CA HIS A 101 -27.98 12.42 32.68
C HIS A 101 -26.94 12.68 31.60
N ALA A 102 -26.55 13.95 31.44
CA ALA A 102 -25.57 14.35 30.44
C ALA A 102 -24.17 13.74 30.71
N LEU A 103 -23.73 13.74 31.97
CA LEU A 103 -22.41 13.15 32.35
C LEU A 103 -22.40 11.63 32.15
N PHE A 104 -23.47 10.93 32.47
CA PHE A 104 -23.54 9.50 32.20
C PHE A 104 -23.49 9.19 30.71
N ALA A 105 -24.26 9.87 29.89
CA ALA A 105 -24.26 9.70 28.46
C ALA A 105 -22.87 10.06 27.88
N PHE A 106 -22.27 11.15 28.32
CA PHE A 106 -20.93 11.54 27.93
C PHE A 106 -19.89 10.43 28.25
N GLY A 107 -19.89 9.93 29.50
CA GLY A 107 -18.97 8.86 29.93
C GLY A 107 -19.16 7.58 29.12
N PHE A 108 -20.40 7.19 28.86
CA PHE A 108 -20.73 6.04 28.03
C PHE A 108 -20.18 6.21 26.60
N TYR A 109 -20.50 7.33 25.93
CA TYR A 109 -20.04 7.58 24.56
C TYR A 109 -18.54 7.83 24.47
N PHE A 110 -17.92 8.38 25.52
CA PHE A 110 -16.47 8.51 25.63
C PHE A 110 -15.78 7.14 25.56
N VAL A 111 -16.27 6.16 26.30
CA VAL A 111 -15.68 4.80 26.28
C VAL A 111 -15.84 4.16 24.89
N ILE A 112 -17.03 4.21 24.30
CA ILE A 112 -17.27 3.64 22.96
C ILE A 112 -16.41 4.31 21.89
N PHE A 113 -16.34 5.64 21.91
CA PHE A 113 -15.53 6.40 20.96
C PHE A 113 -14.05 6.05 21.04
N TRP A 114 -13.47 6.11 22.25
CA TRP A 114 -12.05 5.85 22.42
C TRP A 114 -11.69 4.39 22.14
N ASN A 115 -12.53 3.43 22.54
CA ASN A 115 -12.33 2.04 22.15
C ASN A 115 -12.30 1.90 20.62
N GLY A 116 -13.27 2.49 19.93
CA GLY A 116 -13.32 2.47 18.46
C GLY A 116 -12.11 3.13 17.81
N ILE A 117 -11.74 4.34 18.25
CA ILE A 117 -10.57 5.09 17.70
C ILE A 117 -9.28 4.35 17.94
N ILE A 118 -9.00 3.87 19.15
CA ILE A 118 -7.78 3.13 19.47
C ILE A 118 -7.66 1.89 18.60
N CYS A 119 -8.73 1.10 18.49
CA CYS A 119 -8.75 -0.07 17.62
C CYS A 119 -8.39 0.28 16.18
N VAL A 120 -9.02 1.30 15.61
CA VAL A 120 -8.81 1.72 14.21
C VAL A 120 -7.42 2.31 14.01
N TYR A 121 -6.96 3.20 14.88
CA TYR A 121 -5.67 3.87 14.76
C TYR A 121 -4.49 2.91 14.90
N LEU A 122 -4.61 1.88 15.72
CA LEU A 122 -3.55 0.87 15.91
C LEU A 122 -3.53 -0.19 14.79
N THR A 123 -4.67 -0.47 14.15
CA THR A 123 -4.79 -1.64 13.30
C THR A 123 -5.05 -1.37 11.81
N SER A 124 -5.62 -0.21 11.44
CA SER A 124 -5.83 0.10 10.02
C SER A 124 -4.53 0.41 9.30
N ALA A 125 -4.24 -0.30 8.22
CA ALA A 125 -3.10 -0.02 7.35
C ALA A 125 -3.44 1.10 6.34
N GLN A 126 -4.72 1.21 5.95
CA GLN A 126 -5.17 2.20 4.97
C GLN A 126 -5.38 3.59 5.54
N LEU A 127 -5.46 3.70 6.87
CA LEU A 127 -5.54 4.97 7.56
C LEU A 127 -4.12 5.58 7.67
N GLY A 128 -3.66 6.22 6.61
CA GLY A 128 -2.34 6.84 6.54
C GLY A 128 -2.09 7.90 7.62
N ILE A 129 -0.83 8.29 7.82
CA ILE A 129 -0.41 9.28 8.82
C ILE A 129 -1.18 10.60 8.68
N ARG A 130 -1.37 11.08 7.44
CA ARG A 130 -2.11 12.31 7.15
C ARG A 130 -3.55 12.26 7.67
N GLN A 131 -4.27 11.16 7.43
CA GLN A 131 -5.67 11.03 7.85
C GLN A 131 -5.77 10.91 9.38
N ARG A 132 -4.82 10.23 10.03
CA ARG A 132 -4.72 10.17 11.50
C ARG A 132 -4.46 11.56 12.10
N ALA A 133 -3.49 12.31 11.56
CA ALA A 133 -3.18 13.67 12.02
C ALA A 133 -4.38 14.61 11.85
N ILE A 134 -5.03 14.60 10.68
CA ILE A 134 -6.24 15.41 10.44
C ILE A 134 -7.36 15.01 11.41
N GLY A 135 -7.56 13.71 11.66
CA GLY A 135 -8.57 13.22 12.61
C GLY A 135 -8.31 13.71 14.04
N LEU A 136 -7.05 13.76 14.49
CA LEU A 136 -6.68 14.31 15.81
C LEU A 136 -6.94 15.81 15.90
N ILE A 137 -6.52 16.59 14.91
CA ILE A 137 -6.67 18.06 14.88
C ILE A 137 -8.17 18.42 14.79
N CYS A 138 -8.88 17.83 13.84
CA CYS A 138 -10.31 18.11 13.63
C CYS A 138 -11.21 17.53 14.72
N GLY A 139 -10.69 16.57 15.51
CA GLY A 139 -11.43 15.99 16.64
C GLY A 139 -11.92 17.04 17.66
N LEU A 140 -11.19 18.15 17.78
CA LEU A 140 -11.51 19.26 18.67
C LEU A 140 -12.44 20.32 18.04
N ILE A 141 -12.71 20.23 16.73
CA ILE A 141 -13.49 21.23 15.99
C ILE A 141 -14.89 20.69 15.73
N PRO A 142 -15.96 21.29 16.30
CA PRO A 142 -17.34 20.88 16.03
C PRO A 142 -17.64 20.84 14.53
N VAL A 143 -18.51 19.93 14.11
CA VAL A 143 -18.88 19.66 12.71
C VAL A 143 -17.72 19.05 11.89
N ALA A 144 -16.51 19.60 11.93
CA ALA A 144 -15.35 19.04 11.22
C ALA A 144 -15.01 17.62 11.72
N ASN A 145 -15.13 17.39 13.03
CA ASN A 145 -14.92 16.07 13.64
C ASN A 145 -15.86 15.00 13.06
N VAL A 146 -17.12 15.34 12.77
CA VAL A 146 -18.08 14.41 12.17
C VAL A 146 -17.65 13.98 10.78
N PHE A 147 -17.23 14.91 9.93
CA PHE A 147 -16.73 14.61 8.59
C PHE A 147 -15.45 13.76 8.63
N CYS A 148 -14.52 14.09 9.54
CA CYS A 148 -13.31 13.30 9.73
C CYS A 148 -13.64 11.89 10.22
N LEU A 149 -14.55 11.74 11.17
CA LEU A 149 -14.96 10.45 11.68
C LEU A 149 -15.65 9.59 10.60
N VAL A 150 -16.53 10.18 9.80
CA VAL A 150 -17.14 9.50 8.65
C VAL A 150 -16.07 9.04 7.65
N SER A 151 -15.07 9.88 7.39
CA SER A 151 -13.96 9.53 6.50
C SER A 151 -13.14 8.36 7.06
N ILE A 152 -12.81 8.36 8.35
CA ILE A 152 -12.11 7.28 9.05
C ILE A 152 -12.91 5.97 8.96
N ILE A 153 -14.21 6.00 9.29
CA ILE A 153 -15.10 4.84 9.22
C ILE A 153 -15.14 4.27 7.80
N LYS A 154 -15.30 5.11 6.78
CA LYS A 154 -15.35 4.68 5.37
C LYS A 154 -14.04 4.03 4.93
N THR A 155 -12.89 4.62 5.28
CA THR A 155 -11.57 4.09 4.93
C THR A 155 -11.36 2.71 5.55
N THR A 156 -11.64 2.57 6.85
CA THR A 156 -11.40 1.33 7.59
C THR A 156 -12.38 0.21 7.20
N LEU A 157 -13.65 0.53 6.96
CA LEU A 157 -14.62 -0.47 6.47
C LEU A 157 -14.30 -0.92 5.04
N ARG A 158 -13.78 -0.03 4.20
CA ARG A 158 -13.32 -0.39 2.86
C ARG A 158 -12.11 -1.33 2.92
N GLU A 159 -11.12 -1.03 3.77
CA GLU A 159 -9.98 -1.92 4.01
C GLU A 159 -10.45 -3.32 4.43
N VAL A 160 -11.30 -3.39 5.44
CA VAL A 160 -11.81 -4.66 5.95
C VAL A 160 -12.56 -5.46 4.89
N LYS A 161 -13.38 -4.79 4.07
CA LYS A 161 -14.12 -5.43 2.98
C LYS A 161 -13.16 -5.96 1.92
N PHE A 162 -12.22 -5.15 1.47
CA PHE A 162 -11.24 -5.50 0.43
C PHE A 162 -10.39 -6.71 0.85
N GLU A 163 -9.86 -6.71 2.07
CA GLU A 163 -9.06 -7.81 2.59
C GLU A 163 -9.88 -9.10 2.79
N ALA A 164 -11.18 -8.97 3.13
CA ALA A 164 -12.05 -10.14 3.24
C ALA A 164 -12.36 -10.76 1.87
N GLU A 165 -12.63 -9.93 0.87
CA GLU A 165 -12.86 -10.38 -0.52
C GLU A 165 -11.59 -11.03 -1.09
N LYS A 166 -10.42 -10.45 -0.83
CA LYS A 166 -9.13 -11.01 -1.23
C LYS A 166 -8.87 -12.39 -0.60
N GLU A 167 -9.22 -12.55 0.68
CA GLU A 167 -9.13 -13.83 1.37
C GLU A 167 -10.05 -14.89 0.75
N GLU A 168 -11.27 -14.50 0.35
CA GLU A 168 -12.20 -15.43 -0.33
C GLU A 168 -11.64 -15.87 -1.68
N ILE A 169 -11.08 -14.96 -2.49
CA ILE A 169 -10.44 -15.28 -3.78
C ILE A 169 -9.28 -16.24 -3.57
N ASN A 170 -8.35 -15.92 -2.65
CA ASN A 170 -7.19 -16.75 -2.40
C ASN A 170 -7.55 -18.16 -1.87
N ARG A 171 -8.60 -18.25 -1.08
CA ARG A 171 -9.10 -19.55 -0.60
C ARG A 171 -9.71 -20.38 -1.74
N ALA A 172 -10.47 -19.75 -2.64
CA ALA A 172 -11.11 -20.42 -3.75
C ALA A 172 -10.10 -21.05 -4.73
N ARG A 173 -8.92 -20.43 -4.87
CA ARG A 173 -7.85 -20.87 -5.80
C ARG A 173 -6.64 -21.54 -5.12
N SER A 174 -6.70 -21.80 -3.81
CA SER A 174 -5.55 -22.32 -3.05
C SER A 174 -4.93 -23.58 -3.63
N ASP A 175 -5.79 -24.50 -4.15
CA ASP A 175 -5.35 -25.78 -4.67
C ASP A 175 -4.79 -25.68 -6.10
N GLU A 176 -5.15 -24.63 -6.82
CA GLU A 176 -4.70 -24.40 -8.20
C GLU A 176 -3.24 -23.96 -8.28
N ARG A 177 -2.70 -23.38 -7.19
CA ARG A 177 -1.34 -22.84 -7.11
C ARG A 177 -0.97 -22.01 -8.34
N VAL A 178 -1.82 -21.05 -8.68
CA VAL A 178 -1.78 -20.30 -9.95
C VAL A 178 -0.46 -19.60 -10.25
N CYS A 179 0.38 -19.37 -9.25
CA CYS A 179 1.73 -18.77 -9.39
C CYS A 179 2.86 -19.82 -9.30
N ALA A 180 2.58 -21.13 -9.36
CA ALA A 180 3.62 -22.17 -9.35
C ALA A 180 4.28 -22.27 -10.74
N THR A 181 5.16 -21.33 -11.05
CA THR A 181 5.98 -21.29 -12.27
C THR A 181 7.02 -22.41 -12.28
N LYS A 182 7.46 -22.82 -13.45
CA LYS A 182 8.56 -23.78 -13.62
C LYS A 182 9.84 -23.30 -12.95
N TYR A 183 10.16 -22.04 -13.15
CA TYR A 183 11.36 -21.39 -12.62
C TYR A 183 11.03 -20.44 -11.47
N PRO A 184 11.91 -20.26 -10.46
CA PRO A 184 11.70 -19.33 -9.37
C PRO A 184 11.59 -17.89 -9.86
N ILE A 185 10.87 -17.06 -9.11
CA ILE A 185 10.73 -15.62 -9.37
C ILE A 185 11.83 -14.86 -8.64
N LEU A 186 12.60 -14.07 -9.36
CA LEU A 186 13.58 -13.14 -8.83
C LEU A 186 13.02 -11.72 -8.89
N LEU A 187 12.75 -11.10 -7.74
CA LEU A 187 12.33 -9.70 -7.61
C LEU A 187 13.56 -8.80 -7.50
N VAL A 188 13.66 -7.81 -8.40
CA VAL A 188 14.81 -6.89 -8.48
C VAL A 188 14.32 -5.46 -8.26
N HIS A 189 14.79 -4.83 -7.19
CA HIS A 189 14.43 -3.45 -6.83
C HIS A 189 15.14 -2.41 -7.70
N GLY A 190 14.66 -1.16 -7.64
CA GLY A 190 15.29 -0.02 -8.31
C GLY A 190 16.23 0.76 -7.39
N VAL A 191 16.51 2.01 -7.78
CA VAL A 191 17.30 2.96 -7.00
C VAL A 191 16.56 3.39 -5.73
N CYS A 192 17.26 3.92 -4.75
CA CYS A 192 16.79 4.53 -3.51
C CYS A 192 16.46 3.61 -2.34
N PHE A 193 16.06 2.38 -2.56
CA PHE A 193 15.68 1.48 -1.48
C PHE A 193 16.19 0.07 -1.75
N ARG A 194 16.62 -0.60 -0.70
CA ARG A 194 17.08 -1.98 -0.73
C ARG A 194 16.10 -2.88 -0.01
N ASP A 195 16.01 -4.13 -0.44
CA ASP A 195 15.26 -5.15 0.30
C ASP A 195 15.91 -5.39 1.66
N SER A 196 15.17 -5.13 2.73
CA SER A 196 15.62 -5.39 4.11
C SER A 196 14.57 -6.17 4.87
N LYS A 197 14.96 -6.82 5.96
CA LYS A 197 14.02 -7.53 6.83
C LYS A 197 12.96 -6.61 7.46
N ILE A 198 13.27 -5.31 7.59
CA ILE A 198 12.39 -4.32 8.21
C ILE A 198 11.57 -3.58 7.15
N PHE A 199 12.17 -3.28 6.00
CA PHE A 199 11.56 -2.52 4.92
C PHE A 199 11.49 -3.39 3.65
N ASN A 200 10.31 -3.92 3.35
CA ASN A 200 10.09 -4.69 2.13
C ASN A 200 9.74 -3.74 0.99
N TYR A 201 10.62 -3.63 0.02
CA TYR A 201 10.46 -2.83 -1.19
C TYR A 201 9.17 -3.18 -1.96
N TRP A 202 8.83 -4.46 -2.03
CA TRP A 202 7.71 -5.02 -2.78
C TRP A 202 6.39 -5.11 -1.97
N GLY A 203 6.31 -4.46 -0.82
CA GLY A 203 5.11 -4.38 0.01
C GLY A 203 4.49 -5.72 0.37
N ARG A 204 3.25 -5.96 -0.10
CA ARG A 204 2.48 -7.19 0.15
C ARG A 204 2.60 -8.23 -0.99
N ILE A 205 3.24 -7.87 -2.11
CA ILE A 205 3.32 -8.67 -3.35
C ILE A 205 3.98 -10.03 -3.11
N PRO A 206 5.19 -10.14 -2.51
CA PRO A 206 5.86 -11.44 -2.39
C PRO A 206 5.02 -12.46 -1.64
N ARG A 207 4.43 -12.04 -0.51
CA ARG A 207 3.56 -12.92 0.29
C ARG A 207 2.33 -13.39 -0.48
N GLU A 208 1.77 -12.54 -1.35
CA GLU A 208 0.62 -12.90 -2.19
C GLU A 208 1.01 -13.93 -3.24
N LEU A 209 2.18 -13.77 -3.88
CA LEU A 209 2.72 -14.72 -4.85
C LEU A 209 3.06 -16.07 -4.21
N GLU A 210 3.74 -16.07 -3.07
CA GLU A 210 4.08 -17.28 -2.31
C GLU A 210 2.83 -18.05 -1.87
N ARG A 211 1.80 -17.33 -1.41
CA ARG A 211 0.51 -17.90 -1.05
C ARG A 211 -0.17 -18.63 -2.21
N ASN A 212 0.06 -18.14 -3.43
CA ASN A 212 -0.44 -18.72 -4.66
C ASN A 212 0.53 -19.71 -5.32
N GLY A 213 1.59 -20.12 -4.63
CA GLY A 213 2.48 -21.21 -5.01
C GLY A 213 3.81 -20.81 -5.65
N ALA A 214 4.13 -19.51 -5.78
CA ALA A 214 5.42 -19.07 -6.30
C ALA A 214 6.57 -19.36 -5.32
N ARG A 215 7.78 -19.55 -5.87
CA ARG A 215 9.04 -19.50 -5.13
C ARG A 215 9.69 -18.15 -5.41
N VAL A 216 9.76 -17.26 -4.41
CA VAL A 216 10.20 -15.87 -4.56
C VAL A 216 11.58 -15.68 -3.94
N PHE A 217 12.47 -15.02 -4.69
CA PHE A 217 13.81 -14.60 -4.31
C PHE A 217 13.98 -13.10 -4.54
N TYR A 218 14.99 -12.51 -3.92
CA TYR A 218 15.29 -11.08 -4.02
C TYR A 218 16.69 -10.85 -4.57
N GLY A 219 16.85 -9.77 -5.33
CA GLY A 219 18.14 -9.39 -5.95
C GLY A 219 19.19 -9.05 -4.91
N ASN A 220 18.80 -8.35 -3.82
CA ASN A 220 19.69 -7.94 -2.72
C ASN A 220 20.96 -7.17 -3.16
N HIS A 221 20.97 -6.64 -4.39
CA HIS A 221 22.08 -5.86 -4.95
C HIS A 221 22.13 -4.44 -4.37
N HIS A 222 23.17 -3.69 -4.66
CA HIS A 222 23.27 -2.29 -4.26
C HIS A 222 22.21 -1.44 -4.97
N SER A 223 21.60 -0.49 -4.25
CA SER A 223 20.55 0.37 -4.80
C SER A 223 21.09 1.64 -5.45
N ALA A 224 22.26 2.12 -5.01
CA ALA A 224 22.88 3.38 -5.41
C ALA A 224 24.25 3.15 -6.02
N SER A 225 24.31 2.45 -7.15
CA SER A 225 25.54 2.18 -7.91
C SER A 225 25.26 2.19 -9.41
N SER A 226 26.31 2.10 -10.22
CA SER A 226 26.17 2.04 -11.67
C SER A 226 25.37 0.82 -12.14
N VAL A 227 24.80 0.91 -13.33
CA VAL A 227 24.10 -0.21 -13.98
C VAL A 227 25.02 -1.41 -14.14
N ALA A 228 26.30 -1.17 -14.51
CA ALA A 228 27.29 -2.23 -14.68
C ALA A 228 27.57 -2.97 -13.36
N PHE A 229 27.87 -2.23 -12.29
CA PHE A 229 28.14 -2.82 -10.98
C PHE A 229 26.95 -3.61 -10.44
N CYS A 230 25.74 -3.03 -10.51
CA CYS A 230 24.50 -3.71 -10.08
C CYS A 230 24.23 -4.95 -10.95
N GLY A 231 24.53 -4.89 -12.25
CA GLY A 231 24.38 -6.02 -13.15
C GLY A 231 25.30 -7.19 -12.82
N GLU A 232 26.55 -6.92 -12.43
CA GLU A 232 27.51 -7.95 -11.98
C GLU A 232 27.04 -8.65 -10.71
N GLU A 233 26.55 -7.88 -9.71
CA GLU A 233 25.99 -8.45 -8.48
C GLU A 233 24.74 -9.31 -8.75
N LEU A 234 23.86 -8.82 -9.62
CA LEU A 234 22.67 -9.57 -10.02
C LEU A 234 23.00 -10.86 -10.76
N ALA A 235 24.04 -10.84 -11.61
CA ALA A 235 24.50 -12.05 -12.29
C ALA A 235 24.98 -13.11 -11.29
N GLU A 236 25.73 -12.71 -10.27
CA GLU A 236 26.14 -13.66 -9.22
C GLU A 236 24.91 -14.16 -8.42
N ARG A 237 23.97 -13.28 -8.09
CA ARG A 237 22.74 -13.66 -7.40
C ARG A 237 21.90 -14.66 -8.22
N ILE A 238 21.80 -14.49 -9.53
CA ILE A 238 21.13 -15.44 -10.43
C ILE A 238 21.80 -16.82 -10.35
N ARG A 239 23.15 -16.87 -10.42
CA ARG A 239 23.91 -18.12 -10.29
C ARG A 239 23.68 -18.81 -8.94
N GLU A 240 23.65 -18.02 -7.86
CA GLU A 240 23.34 -18.52 -6.51
C GLU A 240 21.96 -19.16 -6.46
N ILE A 241 20.91 -18.48 -6.94
CA ILE A 241 19.53 -18.98 -6.92
C ILE A 241 19.40 -20.28 -7.72
N VAL A 242 20.03 -20.35 -8.88
CA VAL A 242 20.06 -21.57 -9.70
C VAL A 242 20.75 -22.73 -8.94
N ARG A 243 21.87 -22.48 -8.28
CA ARG A 243 22.54 -23.48 -7.44
C ARG A 243 21.71 -23.91 -6.23
N GLU A 244 21.12 -22.95 -5.51
CA GLU A 244 20.30 -23.19 -4.31
C GLU A 244 19.04 -24.00 -4.60
N THR A 245 18.42 -23.72 -5.73
CA THR A 245 17.11 -24.29 -6.08
C THR A 245 17.19 -25.55 -6.95
N GLY A 246 18.32 -25.77 -7.61
CA GLY A 246 18.48 -26.78 -8.66
C GLY A 246 17.64 -26.46 -9.92
N ALA A 247 17.10 -25.26 -10.04
CA ALA A 247 16.34 -24.85 -11.23
C ALA A 247 17.32 -24.53 -12.38
N GLU A 248 16.88 -24.78 -13.62
CA GLU A 248 17.69 -24.46 -14.80
C GLU A 248 17.81 -22.95 -15.03
N LYS A 249 16.76 -22.20 -14.71
CA LYS A 249 16.63 -20.76 -15.01
C LYS A 249 15.86 -20.03 -13.89
N VAL A 250 15.80 -18.69 -14.00
CA VAL A 250 14.96 -17.82 -13.17
C VAL A 250 14.02 -16.99 -14.05
N ASN A 251 12.85 -16.61 -13.51
CA ASN A 251 11.98 -15.57 -14.04
C ASN A 251 12.27 -14.26 -13.28
N ILE A 252 12.61 -13.18 -13.97
CA ILE A 252 12.94 -11.90 -13.35
C ILE A 252 11.75 -10.95 -13.45
N ILE A 253 11.40 -10.30 -12.34
CA ILE A 253 10.52 -9.14 -12.30
C ILE A 253 11.30 -7.99 -11.69
N ALA A 254 11.63 -7.00 -12.51
CA ALA A 254 12.49 -5.89 -12.15
C ALA A 254 11.74 -4.55 -12.18
N HIS A 255 11.97 -3.70 -11.19
CA HIS A 255 11.34 -2.38 -11.12
C HIS A 255 12.35 -1.26 -11.34
N SER A 256 11.92 -0.19 -12.06
CA SER A 256 12.70 1.03 -12.22
C SER A 256 14.09 0.76 -12.80
N LYS A 257 15.16 1.34 -12.23
CA LYS A 257 16.58 1.09 -12.62
C LYS A 257 16.93 -0.39 -12.68
N GLY A 258 16.32 -1.23 -11.79
CA GLY A 258 16.58 -2.67 -11.78
C GLY A 258 16.33 -3.36 -13.12
N GLY A 259 15.45 -2.82 -13.97
CA GLY A 259 15.27 -3.31 -15.34
C GLY A 259 16.50 -3.09 -16.23
N LEU A 260 17.17 -1.96 -16.08
CA LEU A 260 18.43 -1.68 -16.78
C LEU A 260 19.57 -2.57 -16.25
N ASP A 261 19.64 -2.73 -14.92
CA ASP A 261 20.63 -3.58 -14.26
C ASP A 261 20.51 -5.04 -14.73
N CYS A 262 19.29 -5.55 -14.84
CA CYS A 262 19.02 -6.90 -15.37
C CYS A 262 19.38 -7.05 -16.85
N ARG A 263 19.09 -6.05 -17.69
CA ARG A 263 19.49 -6.08 -19.10
C ARG A 263 21.01 -6.18 -19.22
N TYR A 264 21.74 -5.41 -18.41
CA TYR A 264 23.21 -5.46 -18.38
C TYR A 264 23.71 -6.84 -17.91
N ALA A 265 23.15 -7.38 -16.82
CA ALA A 265 23.50 -8.70 -16.32
C ALA A 265 23.35 -9.79 -17.40
N ILE A 266 22.21 -9.78 -18.11
CA ILE A 266 21.90 -10.74 -19.18
C ILE A 266 22.88 -10.60 -20.36
N ALA A 267 23.12 -9.37 -20.80
CA ALA A 267 23.91 -9.13 -22.03
C ALA A 267 25.42 -9.22 -21.82
N LYS A 268 25.92 -8.80 -20.65
CA LYS A 268 27.38 -8.61 -20.42
C LYS A 268 27.99 -9.57 -19.39
N CYS A 269 27.20 -10.17 -18.50
CA CYS A 269 27.73 -10.94 -17.37
C CYS A 269 27.58 -12.47 -17.53
N GLY A 270 27.22 -12.97 -18.70
CA GLY A 270 27.19 -14.40 -19.02
C GLY A 270 26.16 -15.21 -18.22
N VAL A 271 24.94 -14.65 -18.00
CA VAL A 271 23.82 -15.32 -17.32
C VAL A 271 22.58 -15.47 -18.21
N SER A 272 22.69 -15.15 -19.49
CA SER A 272 21.57 -15.25 -20.45
C SER A 272 20.92 -16.64 -20.47
N ASP A 273 21.70 -17.70 -20.39
CA ASP A 273 21.21 -19.08 -20.40
C ASP A 273 20.50 -19.48 -19.09
N LEU A 274 20.69 -18.69 -18.02
CA LEU A 274 20.09 -18.90 -16.72
C LEU A 274 18.80 -18.07 -16.50
N VAL A 275 18.39 -17.28 -17.50
CA VAL A 275 17.17 -16.45 -17.45
C VAL A 275 16.12 -16.99 -18.41
N ALA A 276 14.92 -17.20 -17.94
CA ALA A 276 13.77 -17.65 -18.74
C ALA A 276 12.92 -16.45 -19.21
N SER A 277 12.70 -15.48 -18.33
CA SER A 277 11.96 -14.26 -18.67
C SER A 277 12.47 -13.03 -17.94
N LEU A 278 12.29 -11.87 -18.56
CA LEU A 278 12.51 -10.55 -17.97
C LEU A 278 11.23 -9.72 -18.11
N THR A 279 10.57 -9.48 -16.98
CA THR A 279 9.47 -8.54 -16.87
C THR A 279 9.95 -7.25 -16.20
N THR A 280 9.82 -6.11 -16.86
CA THR A 280 10.19 -4.81 -16.28
C THR A 280 8.97 -4.00 -15.93
N ILE A 281 9.00 -3.36 -14.75
CA ILE A 281 7.90 -2.57 -14.20
C ILE A 281 8.39 -1.13 -14.05
N ASN A 282 7.78 -0.18 -14.74
CA ASN A 282 8.14 1.24 -14.70
C ASN A 282 9.64 1.52 -14.87
N SER A 283 10.32 0.73 -15.71
CA SER A 283 11.76 0.87 -15.97
C SER A 283 12.02 1.90 -17.07
N PRO A 284 13.00 2.81 -16.87
CA PRO A 284 13.31 3.85 -17.85
C PRO A 284 14.21 3.32 -18.98
N HIS A 285 13.70 2.48 -19.86
CA HIS A 285 14.47 1.87 -20.96
C HIS A 285 15.05 2.89 -21.95
N ARG A 286 14.39 4.04 -22.09
CA ARG A 286 14.84 5.19 -22.90
C ARG A 286 15.37 6.35 -22.05
N GLY A 287 15.59 6.10 -20.74
CA GLY A 287 16.04 7.11 -19.79
C GLY A 287 15.00 8.18 -19.48
N CYS A 288 15.48 9.26 -18.86
CA CYS A 288 14.69 10.39 -18.39
C CYS A 288 15.34 11.70 -18.88
N GLN A 289 14.68 12.47 -19.77
CA GLN A 289 15.22 13.74 -20.31
C GLN A 289 15.41 14.78 -19.20
N TYR A 290 14.49 14.82 -18.23
CA TYR A 290 14.66 15.74 -17.10
C TYR A 290 15.94 15.48 -16.30
N ALA A 291 16.43 14.22 -16.25
CA ALA A 291 17.68 13.88 -15.57
C ALA A 291 18.90 14.47 -16.27
N ASP A 292 18.95 14.43 -17.61
CA ASP A 292 19.99 15.12 -18.40
C ASP A 292 20.03 16.61 -18.09
N THR A 293 18.86 17.26 -18.06
CA THR A 293 18.75 18.69 -17.77
C THR A 293 19.14 19.02 -16.32
N LEU A 294 18.63 18.27 -15.34
CA LEU A 294 18.92 18.53 -13.92
C LEU A 294 20.41 18.38 -13.60
N LEU A 295 21.06 17.35 -14.13
CA LEU A 295 22.50 17.15 -13.93
C LEU A 295 23.35 18.24 -14.58
N THR A 296 22.83 18.92 -15.62
CA THR A 296 23.54 20.02 -16.30
C THR A 296 23.28 21.37 -15.61
N VAL A 297 22.05 21.62 -15.15
CA VAL A 297 21.64 22.94 -14.63
C VAL A 297 21.93 23.10 -13.14
N ILE A 298 21.87 22.03 -12.36
CA ILE A 298 22.13 22.09 -10.90
C ILE A 298 23.64 22.24 -10.69
N PRO A 299 24.10 23.27 -9.92
CA PRO A 299 25.53 23.44 -9.62
C PRO A 299 26.12 22.21 -8.94
N ASN A 300 27.34 21.80 -9.32
CA ASN A 300 28.04 20.61 -8.81
C ASN A 300 28.06 20.56 -7.27
N GLN A 301 28.28 21.70 -6.59
CA GLN A 301 28.28 21.79 -5.12
C GLN A 301 26.96 21.32 -4.50
N VAL A 302 25.82 21.59 -5.14
CA VAL A 302 24.50 21.15 -4.69
C VAL A 302 24.31 19.67 -4.97
N GLN A 303 24.72 19.20 -6.15
CA GLN A 303 24.69 17.79 -6.50
C GLN A 303 25.52 16.95 -5.51
N ASP A 304 26.75 17.38 -5.19
CA ASP A 304 27.65 16.71 -4.24
C ASP A 304 27.06 16.65 -2.83
N LYS A 305 26.41 17.73 -2.39
CA LYS A 305 25.76 17.76 -1.07
C LYS A 305 24.59 16.80 -0.99
N VAL A 306 23.77 16.73 -2.04
CA VAL A 306 22.65 15.78 -2.14
C VAL A 306 23.20 14.37 -2.17
N ALA A 307 24.17 14.09 -3.02
CA ALA A 307 24.82 12.79 -3.14
C ALA A 307 25.44 12.32 -1.82
N THR A 308 26.19 13.20 -1.15
CA THR A 308 26.83 12.88 0.14
C THR A 308 25.77 12.50 1.19
N THR A 309 24.67 13.28 1.27
CA THR A 309 23.58 13.00 2.21
C THR A 309 22.89 11.67 1.90
N TYR A 310 22.60 11.43 0.63
CA TYR A 310 21.98 10.20 0.16
C TYR A 310 22.90 8.99 0.36
N ASN A 311 24.16 9.07 -0.05
CA ASN A 311 25.12 7.98 0.11
C ASN A 311 25.33 7.60 1.58
N LYS A 312 25.30 8.60 2.49
CA LYS A 312 25.34 8.35 3.94
C LYS A 312 24.12 7.53 4.41
N ALA A 313 22.94 7.87 3.94
CA ALA A 313 21.72 7.15 4.26
C ALA A 313 21.76 5.71 3.72
N MET A 314 22.21 5.51 2.47
CA MET A 314 22.31 4.18 1.84
C MET A 314 23.32 3.28 2.53
N ARG A 315 24.45 3.83 3.01
CA ARG A 315 25.41 3.06 3.84
C ARG A 315 24.75 2.52 5.11
N HIS A 316 23.90 3.30 5.76
CA HIS A 316 23.13 2.83 6.94
C HIS A 316 22.11 1.75 6.59
N LEU A 317 21.65 1.71 5.35
CA LEU A 317 20.74 0.67 4.85
C LEU A 317 21.46 -0.57 4.28
N GLY A 318 22.81 -0.57 4.29
CA GLY A 318 23.62 -1.72 3.94
C GLY A 318 24.32 -1.68 2.58
N ASP A 319 24.25 -0.57 1.84
CA ASP A 319 25.07 -0.38 0.64
C ASP A 319 26.51 -0.08 1.07
N ILE A 320 27.46 -0.89 0.57
CA ILE A 320 28.88 -0.77 0.97
C ILE A 320 29.52 0.47 0.33
N SER A 321 29.24 0.70 -0.94
CA SER A 321 29.83 1.79 -1.72
C SER A 321 28.79 2.51 -2.58
N PRO A 322 27.83 3.23 -1.96
CA PRO A 322 26.80 3.93 -2.71
C PRO A 322 27.41 5.12 -3.49
N ASP A 323 27.03 5.22 -4.75
CA ASP A 323 27.35 6.33 -5.66
C ASP A 323 26.09 6.84 -6.35
N PHE A 324 25.43 7.77 -5.69
CA PHE A 324 24.15 8.32 -6.14
C PHE A 324 24.27 9.05 -7.48
N LEU A 325 25.35 9.82 -7.70
CA LEU A 325 25.52 10.59 -8.94
C LEU A 325 25.68 9.67 -10.14
N THR A 326 26.50 8.63 -10.01
CA THR A 326 26.66 7.62 -11.05
C THR A 326 25.33 6.88 -11.30
N ALA A 327 24.61 6.50 -10.24
CA ALA A 327 23.30 5.88 -10.39
C ALA A 327 22.31 6.78 -11.13
N MET A 328 22.30 8.09 -10.87
CA MET A 328 21.43 9.05 -11.54
C MET A 328 21.87 9.35 -12.97
N SER A 329 23.19 9.44 -13.25
CA SER A 329 23.71 9.60 -14.61
C SER A 329 23.33 8.43 -15.51
N ASN A 330 23.24 7.23 -14.95
CA ASN A 330 22.80 6.03 -15.68
C ASN A 330 21.28 6.00 -15.96
N LEU A 331 20.51 6.97 -15.46
CA LEU A 331 19.09 7.13 -15.78
C LEU A 331 18.80 8.25 -16.79
N THR A 332 19.84 8.92 -17.30
CA THR A 332 19.71 9.95 -18.34
C THR A 332 19.29 9.34 -19.67
N ALA A 333 18.60 10.11 -20.51
CA ALA A 333 18.19 9.66 -21.83
C ALA A 333 19.42 9.38 -22.71
N SER A 334 20.47 10.20 -22.60
CA SER A 334 21.72 10.02 -23.31
C SER A 334 22.40 8.68 -23.00
N TYR A 335 22.58 8.37 -21.71
CA TYR A 335 23.17 7.10 -21.28
C TYR A 335 22.32 5.89 -21.70
N CYS A 336 21.02 5.96 -21.52
CA CYS A 336 20.13 4.84 -21.86
C CYS A 336 20.09 4.58 -23.38
N ALA A 337 20.24 5.62 -24.21
CA ALA A 337 20.35 5.46 -25.66
C ALA A 337 21.63 4.70 -26.05
N GLU A 338 22.77 5.05 -25.45
CA GLU A 338 24.05 4.32 -25.67
C GLU A 338 23.92 2.87 -25.18
N LEU A 339 23.37 2.67 -23.98
CA LEU A 339 23.16 1.36 -23.37
C LEU A 339 22.27 0.47 -24.24
N ALA A 340 21.21 1.01 -24.84
CA ALA A 340 20.30 0.26 -25.71
C ALA A 340 21.03 -0.31 -26.93
N LEU A 341 21.89 0.48 -27.57
CA LEU A 341 22.69 0.03 -28.72
C LEU A 341 23.59 -1.15 -28.37
N GLU A 342 24.05 -1.23 -27.12
CA GLU A 342 24.95 -2.29 -26.68
C GLU A 342 24.23 -3.57 -26.22
N LEU A 343 22.99 -3.44 -25.68
CA LEU A 343 22.37 -4.53 -24.96
C LEU A 343 21.20 -5.19 -25.70
N ASP A 344 20.48 -4.48 -26.58
CA ASP A 344 19.24 -4.99 -27.14
C ASP A 344 19.45 -6.24 -28.00
N ASP A 345 20.44 -6.24 -28.89
CA ASP A 345 20.76 -7.39 -29.71
C ASP A 345 21.19 -8.63 -28.90
N ALA A 346 21.88 -8.40 -27.78
CA ALA A 346 22.39 -9.51 -26.95
C ALA A 346 21.23 -10.18 -26.19
N VAL A 347 20.28 -9.42 -25.65
CA VAL A 347 19.12 -9.97 -24.94
C VAL A 347 18.15 -10.67 -25.89
N GLU A 348 18.04 -10.22 -27.14
CA GLU A 348 17.18 -10.84 -28.16
C GLU A 348 17.63 -12.23 -28.60
N LYS A 349 18.95 -12.41 -28.73
CA LYS A 349 19.53 -13.65 -29.27
C LYS A 349 19.33 -14.90 -28.42
N HIS A 350 19.01 -14.77 -27.13
CA HIS A 350 18.94 -15.88 -26.18
C HIS A 350 17.54 -16.48 -25.97
N GLY A 351 16.52 -16.05 -26.73
CA GLY A 351 15.16 -16.59 -26.61
C GLY A 351 14.51 -16.37 -25.25
N ILE A 352 14.91 -15.30 -24.53
CA ILE A 352 14.36 -14.90 -23.26
C ILE A 352 13.03 -14.19 -23.52
N TYR A 353 11.93 -14.63 -22.87
CA TYR A 353 10.67 -13.90 -22.96
C TYR A 353 10.76 -12.54 -22.26
N ARG A 354 10.43 -11.47 -22.96
CA ARG A 354 10.59 -10.09 -22.50
C ARG A 354 9.26 -9.36 -22.52
N GLN A 355 8.90 -8.75 -21.41
CA GLN A 355 7.73 -7.88 -21.34
C GLN A 355 7.98 -6.67 -20.45
N SER A 356 7.24 -5.61 -20.70
CA SER A 356 7.29 -4.40 -19.89
C SER A 356 5.90 -3.91 -19.49
N VAL A 357 5.84 -3.31 -18.31
CA VAL A 357 4.64 -2.69 -17.76
C VAL A 357 4.96 -1.27 -17.36
N GLY A 358 4.11 -0.34 -17.78
CA GLY A 358 4.17 1.06 -17.39
C GLY A 358 2.94 1.48 -16.62
N SER A 359 3.05 2.51 -15.80
CA SER A 359 1.92 3.15 -15.14
C SER A 359 2.04 4.67 -15.19
N ILE A 360 0.92 5.38 -15.07
CA ILE A 360 0.92 6.84 -15.05
C ILE A 360 0.06 7.40 -13.94
N MET A 361 0.51 8.51 -13.35
CA MET A 361 -0.26 9.31 -12.41
C MET A 361 -1.25 10.20 -13.14
N GLY A 362 -2.43 10.40 -12.59
CA GLY A 362 -3.42 11.33 -13.14
C GLY A 362 -3.12 12.79 -12.80
N SER A 363 -2.41 13.05 -11.71
CA SER A 363 -2.01 14.40 -11.26
C SER A 363 -0.96 14.32 -10.15
N ALA A 364 -0.33 15.46 -9.83
CA ALA A 364 0.58 15.57 -8.68
C ALA A 364 -0.06 15.19 -7.34
N LYS A 365 -1.40 15.26 -7.20
CA LYS A 365 -2.11 14.85 -5.98
C LYS A 365 -2.26 13.34 -5.82
N SER A 366 -1.88 12.56 -6.82
CA SER A 366 -2.02 11.10 -6.84
C SER A 366 -1.02 10.41 -5.91
N ALA A 367 0.10 11.04 -5.61
CA ALA A 367 1.11 10.52 -4.69
C ALA A 367 1.53 11.57 -3.65
N GLY A 368 2.26 11.11 -2.61
CA GLY A 368 2.89 11.98 -1.64
C GLY A 368 4.27 12.47 -2.11
N PHE A 369 4.93 13.29 -1.24
CA PHE A 369 6.33 13.67 -1.46
C PHE A 369 7.25 12.42 -1.45
N PRO A 370 8.23 12.34 -2.35
CA PRO A 370 8.65 13.35 -3.32
C PRO A 370 7.97 13.24 -4.70
N LEU A 371 7.21 12.18 -5.00
CA LEU A 371 6.66 11.91 -6.33
C LEU A 371 5.69 12.99 -6.83
N ASN A 372 4.93 13.61 -5.93
CA ASN A 372 4.04 14.71 -6.26
C ASN A 372 4.78 15.93 -6.84
N TYR A 373 6.01 16.18 -6.39
CA TYR A 373 6.86 17.25 -6.87
C TYR A 373 7.52 16.87 -8.20
N PHE A 374 8.14 15.68 -8.26
CA PHE A 374 8.76 15.21 -9.49
C PHE A 374 7.78 15.02 -10.64
N TYR A 375 6.53 14.64 -10.35
CA TYR A 375 5.48 14.53 -11.38
C TYR A 375 5.36 15.81 -12.23
N LEU A 376 5.43 16.98 -11.62
CA LEU A 376 5.33 18.26 -12.34
C LEU A 376 6.56 18.49 -13.21
N ILE A 377 7.75 18.21 -12.68
CA ILE A 377 9.00 18.36 -13.42
C ILE A 377 9.00 17.42 -14.64
N VAL A 378 8.79 16.13 -14.41
CA VAL A 378 8.79 15.12 -15.48
C VAL A 378 7.72 15.44 -16.53
N LYS A 379 6.54 15.94 -16.11
CA LYS A 379 5.47 16.30 -17.02
C LYS A 379 5.86 17.40 -17.99
N ASP A 380 6.64 18.38 -17.55
CA ASP A 380 7.05 19.52 -18.38
C ASP A 380 8.13 19.10 -19.41
N PHE A 381 8.98 18.13 -19.08
CA PHE A 381 10.03 17.64 -19.98
C PHE A 381 9.59 16.46 -20.85
N ASP A 382 8.94 15.47 -20.26
CA ASP A 382 8.73 14.15 -20.86
C ASP A 382 7.24 13.83 -21.11
N GLY A 383 6.31 14.56 -20.47
CA GLY A 383 4.86 14.36 -20.62
C GLY A 383 4.22 13.46 -19.54
N PRO A 384 3.25 12.60 -19.91
CA PRO A 384 2.60 11.69 -18.96
C PRO A 384 3.64 10.80 -18.25
N ASN A 385 3.49 10.64 -16.91
CA ASN A 385 4.50 9.95 -16.11
C ASN A 385 3.91 9.35 -14.82
N ASP A 386 4.69 8.51 -14.16
CA ASP A 386 4.36 7.86 -12.89
C ASP A 386 4.86 8.63 -11.64
N GLY A 387 5.42 9.81 -11.83
CA GLY A 387 6.09 10.64 -10.82
C GLY A 387 7.62 10.65 -10.93
N LEU A 388 8.23 9.74 -11.71
CA LEU A 388 9.68 9.68 -11.95
C LEU A 388 10.04 9.35 -13.39
N VAL A 389 9.26 8.49 -14.06
CA VAL A 389 9.54 7.98 -15.39
C VAL A 389 8.36 8.26 -16.31
N SER A 390 8.63 8.70 -17.53
CA SER A 390 7.62 9.01 -18.55
C SER A 390 7.13 7.73 -19.24
N ASP A 391 5.88 7.78 -19.71
CA ASP A 391 5.25 6.69 -20.46
C ASP A 391 6.03 6.27 -21.71
N LYS A 392 6.73 7.21 -22.35
CA LYS A 392 7.56 6.98 -23.54
C LYS A 392 8.77 6.10 -23.26
N SER A 393 9.19 5.98 -21.99
CA SER A 393 10.40 5.27 -21.59
C SER A 393 10.17 3.83 -21.14
N PHE A 394 8.89 3.39 -20.98
CA PHE A 394 8.59 2.07 -20.42
C PHE A 394 8.66 0.91 -21.40
N GLU A 395 8.41 1.16 -22.69
CA GLU A 395 8.26 0.13 -23.69
C GLU A 395 9.55 -0.64 -23.95
N PHE A 396 9.50 -1.96 -23.75
CA PHE A 396 10.59 -2.89 -23.94
C PHE A 396 10.08 -4.32 -24.15
N GLY A 397 10.71 -5.07 -25.07
CA GLY A 397 10.44 -6.48 -25.30
C GLY A 397 9.23 -6.73 -26.21
N GLU A 398 8.67 -7.95 -26.11
CA GLU A 398 7.65 -8.46 -27.02
C GLU A 398 6.23 -8.02 -26.65
N LYS A 399 6.00 -7.66 -25.37
CA LYS A 399 4.71 -7.24 -24.85
C LYS A 399 4.86 -6.02 -23.97
N PHE A 400 4.15 -4.95 -24.29
CA PHE A 400 4.03 -3.76 -23.45
C PHE A 400 2.60 -3.61 -22.94
N THR A 401 2.45 -3.31 -21.65
CA THR A 401 1.17 -3.04 -21.01
C THR A 401 1.23 -1.72 -20.26
N LEU A 402 0.41 -0.73 -20.66
CA LEU A 402 0.24 0.49 -19.90
C LEU A 402 -0.96 0.35 -18.97
N LEU A 403 -0.73 0.43 -17.65
CA LEU A 403 -1.77 0.36 -16.64
C LEU A 403 -2.55 1.68 -16.60
N THR A 404 -3.81 1.62 -16.99
CA THR A 404 -4.72 2.77 -17.07
C THR A 404 -5.95 2.53 -16.19
N PRO A 405 -5.88 2.81 -14.87
CA PRO A 405 -7.04 2.64 -13.99
C PRO A 405 -8.15 3.62 -14.35
N LYS A 406 -9.39 3.22 -14.09
CA LYS A 406 -10.59 4.03 -14.40
C LYS A 406 -10.67 5.33 -13.62
N THR A 407 -10.01 5.43 -12.48
CA THR A 407 -10.00 6.64 -11.65
C THR A 407 -9.02 7.69 -12.17
N ARG A 408 -9.34 8.97 -11.90
CA ARG A 408 -8.46 10.11 -12.21
C ARG A 408 -7.15 10.13 -11.40
N ARG A 409 -7.00 9.25 -10.39
CA ARG A 409 -5.79 9.20 -9.57
C ARG A 409 -4.59 8.66 -10.36
N GLY A 410 -4.80 7.64 -11.16
CA GLY A 410 -3.70 6.91 -11.79
C GLY A 410 -2.89 6.07 -10.78
N ILE A 411 -1.76 5.55 -11.22
CA ILE A 411 -0.86 4.68 -10.44
C ILE A 411 0.53 5.31 -10.46
N SER A 412 1.10 5.57 -9.27
CA SER A 412 2.43 6.14 -9.13
C SER A 412 3.53 5.08 -9.16
N HIS A 413 4.77 5.53 -9.32
CA HIS A 413 5.98 4.72 -9.28
C HIS A 413 6.11 3.82 -8.04
N MET A 414 5.59 4.28 -6.90
CA MET A 414 5.59 3.51 -5.65
C MET A 414 4.34 2.64 -5.47
N ASP A 415 3.19 3.05 -6.06
CA ASP A 415 1.96 2.26 -5.97
C ASP A 415 2.08 0.94 -6.72
N VAL A 416 2.74 0.94 -7.88
CA VAL A 416 2.87 -0.25 -8.74
C VAL A 416 3.65 -1.39 -8.08
N ILE A 417 4.44 -1.10 -7.06
CA ILE A 417 5.20 -2.10 -6.26
C ILE A 417 4.67 -2.25 -4.84
N ASP A 418 3.52 -1.66 -4.52
CA ASP A 418 2.91 -1.70 -3.18
C ASP A 418 3.81 -1.19 -2.05
N MET A 419 4.79 -0.32 -2.35
CA MET A 419 5.79 0.14 -1.38
C MET A 419 5.15 0.76 -0.14
N VAL A 420 4.12 1.57 -0.32
CA VAL A 420 3.40 2.24 0.77
C VAL A 420 2.23 1.41 1.34
N LYS A 421 1.94 0.24 0.78
CA LYS A 421 0.87 -0.70 1.16
C LYS A 421 -0.53 -0.06 1.18
N MET A 422 -0.74 0.98 0.39
CA MET A 422 -2.02 1.66 0.27
C MET A 422 -2.78 1.16 -0.96
N ASP A 423 -4.07 0.85 -0.77
CA ASP A 423 -4.92 0.39 -1.85
C ASP A 423 -5.22 1.53 -2.83
N VAL A 424 -4.96 1.28 -4.10
CA VAL A 424 -5.26 2.21 -5.19
C VAL A 424 -6.69 1.93 -5.67
N PRO A 425 -7.55 2.95 -5.78
CA PRO A 425 -8.91 2.75 -6.31
C PRO A 425 -8.88 2.14 -7.72
N ASP A 426 -9.66 1.08 -7.91
CA ASP A 426 -9.80 0.31 -9.17
C ASP A 426 -8.51 -0.38 -9.67
N PHE A 427 -7.50 -0.51 -8.81
CA PHE A 427 -6.29 -1.26 -9.10
C PHE A 427 -5.86 -2.10 -7.88
N ASP A 428 -6.00 -3.41 -7.98
CA ASP A 428 -5.44 -4.35 -7.00
C ASP A 428 -4.04 -4.77 -7.45
N VAL A 429 -3.02 -4.12 -6.89
CA VAL A 429 -1.62 -4.40 -7.21
C VAL A 429 -1.23 -5.85 -6.94
N ARG A 430 -1.78 -6.47 -5.90
CA ARG A 430 -1.47 -7.87 -5.57
C ARG A 430 -2.03 -8.83 -6.61
N GLU A 431 -3.29 -8.59 -7.05
CA GLU A 431 -3.91 -9.41 -8.10
C GLU A 431 -3.20 -9.21 -9.44
N PHE A 432 -2.81 -7.98 -9.76
CA PHE A 432 -2.01 -7.70 -10.96
C PHE A 432 -0.75 -8.57 -11.02
N TYR A 433 0.02 -8.69 -9.93
CA TYR A 433 1.21 -9.56 -9.93
C TYR A 433 0.87 -11.06 -9.96
N VAL A 434 -0.23 -11.47 -9.34
CA VAL A 434 -0.70 -12.86 -9.47
C VAL A 434 -1.05 -13.19 -10.92
N ASP A 435 -1.74 -12.30 -11.62
CA ASP A 435 -2.08 -12.47 -13.03
C ASP A 435 -0.84 -12.47 -13.93
N LEU A 436 0.13 -11.59 -13.63
CA LEU A 436 1.40 -11.54 -14.34
C LEU A 436 2.20 -12.84 -14.20
N VAL A 437 2.30 -13.38 -12.99
CA VAL A 437 3.03 -14.63 -12.74
C VAL A 437 2.24 -15.85 -13.26
N ARG A 438 0.90 -15.79 -13.25
CA ARG A 438 0.06 -16.82 -13.90
C ARG A 438 0.32 -16.87 -15.41
N ASP A 439 0.42 -15.71 -16.11
CA ASP A 439 0.76 -15.64 -17.54
C ASP A 439 2.12 -16.31 -17.81
N LEU A 440 3.14 -16.08 -16.94
CA LEU A 440 4.42 -16.77 -17.06
C LEU A 440 4.28 -18.28 -16.89
N ARG A 441 3.51 -18.76 -15.91
CA ARG A 441 3.23 -20.18 -15.71
C ARG A 441 2.53 -20.81 -16.92
N GLU A 442 1.53 -20.14 -17.48
CA GLU A 442 0.79 -20.63 -18.65
C GLU A 442 1.67 -20.71 -19.91
N ARG A 443 2.75 -19.92 -19.97
CA ARG A 443 3.79 -20.02 -21.00
C ARG A 443 4.81 -21.14 -20.75
N GLY A 444 4.73 -21.84 -19.62
CA GLY A 444 5.70 -22.89 -19.24
C GLY A 444 7.01 -22.36 -18.68
N LEU A 445 7.03 -21.11 -18.24
CA LEU A 445 8.20 -20.43 -17.67
C LEU A 445 8.28 -20.58 -16.14
#